data_ebd038126ac126cb696c679c1dcc5566
#
_entry.id   ebd038126ac126cb696c679c1dcc5566
#
_cell.length_a   1.000
_cell.length_b   1.000
_cell.length_c   1.000
_cell.angle_alpha   90.00
_cell.angle_beta   90.00
_cell.angle_gamma   90.00
#
_symmetry.space_group_name_H-M   'P 1'
#
loop_
_entity.id
_entity.type
_entity.pdbx_description
1 polymer ?
#
loop_
_entity_poly.entity_id
_entity_poly.type
_entity_poly.pdbx_seq_one_letter_code
_entity_poly.pdbx_strand_id
1 'polypeptide(L)'
;MSFSAAWLELREPYDRRSRNAAVIDAVVAAFAGRPSVTIADIACGTGSTFRALRPRVKARQSWRLADNDLSLLARAPQSSPPDVYVTTMPIDLNRDLEAALDGPVDLVTTSALLDLVSDDWLQRLAVETAARRLPVYAALSYDGRIEMVPNDATDKKIVAAVNRHQRTDKGFGLALGPEAAQQAVEQFERVGYSVVQGSSDWMFAPPDREIQIEILSGWAAAARELGDVPLPEVVGWLTRRRDLVTAGRSSIRVGHVDFFARPTGTR
;
A
#
# COMPACT_ATOMS: atom_id res chain seq x y z
N MET A 1 -4.92 -8.29 10.66
CA MET A 1 -5.00 -9.12 9.44
C MET A 1 -3.58 -9.39 8.97
N SER A 2 -3.17 -10.62 8.70
CA SER A 2 -1.84 -10.93 8.17
C SER A 2 -1.99 -11.38 6.71
N PHE A 3 -1.13 -10.85 5.83
CA PHE A 3 -1.06 -11.26 4.43
C PHE A 3 -0.06 -12.42 4.29
N SER A 4 -0.39 -13.44 3.48
CA SER A 4 0.56 -14.50 3.22
C SER A 4 1.76 -13.99 2.39
N ALA A 5 2.94 -14.53 2.66
CA ALA A 5 4.12 -14.18 1.87
C ALA A 5 3.96 -14.55 0.38
N ALA A 6 3.22 -15.64 0.08
CA ALA A 6 2.91 -16.04 -1.30
C ALA A 6 2.05 -14.97 -2.02
N TRP A 7 1.07 -14.38 -1.33
CA TRP A 7 0.30 -13.28 -1.89
C TRP A 7 1.17 -12.05 -2.15
N LEU A 8 2.05 -11.68 -1.20
CA LEU A 8 2.96 -10.54 -1.38
C LEU A 8 3.94 -10.76 -2.54
N GLU A 9 4.44 -11.98 -2.71
CA GLU A 9 5.32 -12.36 -3.81
C GLU A 9 4.58 -12.30 -5.17
N LEU A 10 3.37 -12.82 -5.23
CA LEU A 10 2.52 -12.80 -6.43
C LEU A 10 2.21 -11.38 -6.90
N ARG A 11 1.89 -10.46 -5.96
CA ARG A 11 1.51 -9.08 -6.30
C ARG A 11 2.69 -8.15 -6.57
N GLU A 12 3.88 -8.43 -6.06
CA GLU A 12 5.02 -7.50 -6.09
C GLU A 12 5.42 -7.02 -7.51
N PRO A 13 5.44 -7.85 -8.58
CA PRO A 13 5.70 -7.36 -9.93
C PRO A 13 4.70 -6.30 -10.39
N TYR A 14 3.45 -6.44 -9.97
CA TYR A 14 2.37 -5.49 -10.26
C TYR A 14 2.52 -4.22 -9.43
N ASP A 15 2.77 -4.34 -8.12
CA ASP A 15 3.07 -3.24 -7.23
C ASP A 15 4.18 -2.36 -7.81
N ARG A 16 5.29 -2.97 -8.21
CA ARG A 16 6.46 -2.26 -8.72
C ARG A 16 6.19 -1.49 -10.00
N ARG A 17 5.47 -2.10 -10.96
CA ARG A 17 5.19 -1.44 -12.25
C ARG A 17 4.10 -0.36 -12.15
N SER A 18 3.26 -0.43 -11.12
CA SER A 18 2.14 0.50 -10.91
C SER A 18 2.53 1.77 -10.15
N ARG A 19 3.65 1.75 -9.39
CA ARG A 19 4.08 2.93 -8.62
C ARG A 19 4.20 4.15 -9.52
N ASN A 20 3.68 5.28 -9.05
CA ASN A 20 3.66 6.52 -9.81
C ASN A 20 5.07 7.09 -9.98
N ALA A 21 5.53 7.21 -11.22
CA ALA A 21 6.88 7.67 -11.54
C ALA A 21 7.15 9.11 -11.07
N ALA A 22 6.19 10.03 -11.25
CA ALA A 22 6.37 11.42 -10.83
C ALA A 22 6.47 11.56 -9.30
N VAL A 23 5.72 10.75 -8.55
CA VAL A 23 5.81 10.72 -7.08
C VAL A 23 7.18 10.16 -6.64
N ILE A 24 7.65 9.06 -7.24
CA ILE A 24 9.00 8.53 -6.97
C ILE A 24 10.08 9.57 -7.32
N ASP A 25 9.96 10.25 -8.45
CA ASP A 25 10.93 11.27 -8.86
C ASP A 25 10.96 12.44 -7.87
N ALA A 26 9.82 12.84 -7.31
CA ALA A 26 9.76 13.85 -6.24
C ALA A 26 10.46 13.37 -4.96
N VAL A 27 10.30 12.08 -4.57
CA VAL A 27 11.05 11.48 -3.46
C VAL A 27 12.55 11.52 -3.73
N VAL A 28 12.99 11.05 -4.89
CA VAL A 28 14.41 11.01 -5.27
C VAL A 28 15.02 12.42 -5.29
N ALA A 29 14.30 13.38 -5.84
CA ALA A 29 14.75 14.79 -5.91
C ALA A 29 14.92 15.42 -4.51
N ALA A 30 14.08 15.06 -3.55
CA ALA A 30 14.16 15.57 -2.18
C ALA A 30 15.46 15.16 -1.45
N PHE A 31 16.11 14.08 -1.89
CA PHE A 31 17.36 13.56 -1.32
C PHE A 31 18.55 13.66 -2.25
N ALA A 32 18.39 14.35 -3.38
CA ALA A 32 19.49 14.56 -4.34
C ALA A 32 20.65 15.33 -3.68
N GLY A 33 21.88 14.83 -3.87
CA GLY A 33 23.10 15.45 -3.33
C GLY A 33 23.35 15.17 -1.83
N ARG A 34 22.46 14.46 -1.12
CA ARG A 34 22.74 14.05 0.26
C ARG A 34 23.74 12.87 0.27
N PRO A 35 24.71 12.87 1.19
CA PRO A 35 25.69 11.78 1.29
C PRO A 35 25.07 10.49 1.82
N SER A 36 24.05 10.59 2.65
CA SER A 36 23.34 9.45 3.23
C SER A 36 21.86 9.78 3.49
N VAL A 37 21.05 8.73 3.54
CA VAL A 37 19.62 8.81 3.90
C VAL A 37 19.23 7.63 4.75
N THR A 38 18.50 7.88 5.85
CA THR A 38 17.92 6.86 6.72
C THR A 38 16.41 6.78 6.47
N ILE A 39 15.92 5.60 6.14
CA ILE A 39 14.53 5.37 5.73
C ILE A 39 13.88 4.38 6.70
N ALA A 40 12.75 4.77 7.26
CA ALA A 40 11.88 3.89 8.03
C ALA A 40 10.72 3.44 7.14
N ASP A 41 10.70 2.14 6.79
CA ASP A 41 9.62 1.51 6.01
C ASP A 41 8.67 0.83 6.98
N ILE A 42 7.52 1.46 7.23
CA ILE A 42 6.52 0.99 8.19
C ILE A 42 5.50 0.08 7.51
N ALA A 43 5.12 -1.02 8.18
CA ALA A 43 4.36 -2.14 7.62
C ALA A 43 5.03 -2.68 6.33
N CYS A 44 6.34 -2.93 6.43
CA CYS A 44 7.19 -3.23 5.28
C CYS A 44 6.89 -4.58 4.62
N GLY A 45 6.20 -5.50 5.32
CA GLY A 45 5.97 -6.86 4.87
C GLY A 45 7.29 -7.56 4.52
N THR A 46 7.41 -8.02 3.29
CA THR A 46 8.66 -8.63 2.77
C THR A 46 9.64 -7.61 2.17
N GLY A 47 9.39 -6.29 2.31
CA GLY A 47 10.31 -5.24 1.85
C GLY A 47 10.13 -4.82 0.38
N SER A 48 8.91 -4.83 -0.15
CA SER A 48 8.66 -4.44 -1.55
C SER A 48 9.02 -2.98 -1.83
N THR A 49 8.76 -2.06 -0.89
CA THR A 49 9.13 -0.64 -1.01
C THR A 49 10.65 -0.47 -1.06
N PHE A 50 11.38 -1.18 -0.20
CA PHE A 50 12.85 -1.23 -0.25
C PHE A 50 13.33 -1.63 -1.65
N ARG A 51 12.82 -2.73 -2.20
CA ARG A 51 13.23 -3.22 -3.53
C ARG A 51 12.89 -2.26 -4.66
N ALA A 52 11.78 -1.51 -4.54
CA ALA A 52 11.35 -0.55 -5.54
C ALA A 52 12.15 0.77 -5.49
N LEU A 53 12.42 1.29 -4.27
CA LEU A 53 12.98 2.63 -4.09
C LEU A 53 14.52 2.63 -4.01
N ARG A 54 15.12 1.59 -3.42
CA ARG A 54 16.58 1.48 -3.25
C ARG A 54 17.39 1.79 -4.53
N PRO A 55 17.06 1.24 -5.71
CA PRO A 55 17.85 1.49 -6.93
C PRO A 55 17.78 2.94 -7.43
N ARG A 56 16.80 3.71 -6.98
CA ARG A 56 16.53 5.06 -7.42
C ARG A 56 17.25 6.12 -6.57
N VAL A 57 17.50 5.84 -5.29
CA VAL A 57 18.19 6.74 -4.36
C VAL A 57 19.70 6.53 -4.47
N LYS A 58 20.45 7.61 -4.77
CA LYS A 58 21.91 7.54 -5.00
C LYS A 58 22.76 7.67 -3.74
N ALA A 59 22.20 8.22 -2.65
CA ALA A 59 22.89 8.34 -1.37
C ALA A 59 23.20 6.95 -0.76
N ARG A 60 24.14 6.88 0.19
CA ARG A 60 24.22 5.73 1.10
C ARG A 60 22.92 5.58 1.85
N GLN A 61 22.42 4.35 2.00
CA GLN A 61 21.09 4.11 2.55
C GLN A 61 21.16 3.26 3.81
N SER A 62 20.42 3.71 4.82
CA SER A 62 20.10 2.90 6.00
C SER A 62 18.61 2.66 6.04
N TRP A 63 18.19 1.41 5.99
CA TRP A 63 16.78 1.03 6.01
C TRP A 63 16.42 0.36 7.32
N ARG A 64 15.33 0.83 7.92
CA ARG A 64 14.67 0.19 9.05
C ARG A 64 13.35 -0.36 8.54
N LEU A 65 13.25 -1.69 8.46
CA LEU A 65 12.07 -2.41 7.97
C LEU A 65 11.22 -2.82 9.17
N ALA A 66 10.13 -2.12 9.41
CA ALA A 66 9.26 -2.27 10.57
C ALA A 66 7.97 -3.01 10.20
N ASP A 67 7.67 -4.11 10.89
CA ASP A 67 6.44 -4.89 10.72
C ASP A 67 6.17 -5.70 12.00
N ASN A 68 4.92 -6.10 12.26
CA ASN A 68 4.57 -6.97 13.37
C ASN A 68 4.61 -8.47 13.02
N ASP A 69 4.67 -8.82 11.74
CA ASP A 69 4.73 -10.20 11.27
C ASP A 69 6.18 -10.68 11.11
N LEU A 70 6.64 -11.46 12.10
CA LEU A 70 7.99 -12.02 12.10
C LEU A 70 8.25 -12.92 10.90
N SER A 71 7.24 -13.59 10.36
CA SER A 71 7.39 -14.47 9.20
C SER A 71 7.64 -13.70 7.92
N LEU A 72 7.08 -12.50 7.79
CA LEU A 72 7.33 -11.58 6.69
C LEU A 72 8.69 -10.90 6.85
N LEU A 73 9.03 -10.43 8.05
CA LEU A 73 10.35 -9.85 8.35
C LEU A 73 11.50 -10.83 8.09
N ALA A 74 11.31 -12.12 8.36
CA ALA A 74 12.32 -13.14 8.05
C ALA A 74 12.58 -13.27 6.53
N ARG A 75 11.66 -12.86 5.69
CA ARG A 75 11.79 -12.83 4.21
C ARG A 75 12.22 -11.46 3.67
N ALA A 76 12.22 -10.45 4.51
CA ALA A 76 12.72 -9.13 4.14
C ALA A 76 14.24 -9.20 3.84
N PRO A 77 14.80 -8.28 3.04
CA PRO A 77 16.21 -8.29 2.71
C PRO A 77 17.09 -8.24 3.96
N GLN A 78 17.96 -9.25 4.13
CA GLN A 78 18.92 -9.36 5.24
C GLN A 78 20.33 -8.95 4.82
N SER A 79 20.60 -8.92 3.52
CA SER A 79 21.88 -8.51 2.95
C SER A 79 21.67 -7.49 1.84
N SER A 80 22.64 -6.60 1.69
CA SER A 80 22.56 -5.47 0.76
C SER A 80 23.94 -5.18 0.15
N PRO A 81 24.00 -4.47 -0.97
CA PRO A 81 25.26 -3.92 -1.48
C PRO A 81 26.02 -3.12 -0.42
N PRO A 82 27.34 -2.89 -0.57
CA PRO A 82 28.19 -2.28 0.45
C PRO A 82 27.73 -0.91 0.98
N ASP A 83 26.95 -0.16 0.18
CA ASP A 83 26.44 1.17 0.57
C ASP A 83 25.00 1.16 1.12
N VAL A 84 24.46 0.00 1.44
CA VAL A 84 23.08 -0.14 1.94
C VAL A 84 23.07 -0.99 3.19
N TYR A 85 22.57 -0.43 4.29
CA TYR A 85 22.37 -1.12 5.56
C TYR A 85 20.90 -1.39 5.75
N VAL A 86 20.56 -2.61 6.18
CA VAL A 86 19.17 -2.99 6.46
C VAL A 86 19.08 -3.57 7.86
N THR A 87 18.12 -3.08 8.63
CA THR A 87 17.74 -3.62 9.93
C THR A 87 16.25 -3.93 9.92
N THR A 88 15.86 -5.05 10.51
CA THR A 88 14.44 -5.37 10.73
C THR A 88 14.05 -4.97 12.15
N MET A 89 12.81 -4.46 12.28
CA MET A 89 12.26 -4.00 13.55
C MET A 89 10.89 -4.66 13.77
N PRO A 90 10.81 -5.71 14.58
CA PRO A 90 9.54 -6.29 15.00
C PRO A 90 8.78 -5.28 15.88
N ILE A 91 7.65 -4.77 15.41
CA ILE A 91 6.91 -3.73 16.14
C ILE A 91 5.43 -3.73 15.76
N ASP A 92 4.58 -3.51 16.75
CA ASP A 92 3.15 -3.27 16.55
C ASP A 92 2.90 -1.77 16.33
N LEU A 93 2.73 -1.37 15.08
CA LEU A 93 2.50 0.03 14.69
C LEU A 93 1.20 0.63 15.26
N ASN A 94 0.26 -0.19 15.68
CA ASN A 94 -0.95 0.31 16.35
C ASN A 94 -0.63 0.84 17.74
N ARG A 95 0.33 0.24 18.44
CA ARG A 95 0.74 0.63 19.80
C ARG A 95 1.94 1.56 19.81
N ASP A 96 2.96 1.24 19.04
CA ASP A 96 4.31 1.77 19.19
C ASP A 96 4.80 2.50 17.91
N LEU A 97 3.91 3.23 17.22
CA LEU A 97 4.24 3.98 16.00
C LEU A 97 5.44 4.91 16.23
N GLU A 98 5.49 5.60 17.36
CA GLU A 98 6.55 6.56 17.71
C GLU A 98 7.91 5.89 17.76
N ALA A 99 7.99 4.65 18.29
CA ALA A 99 9.23 3.90 18.35
C ALA A 99 9.76 3.52 16.95
N ALA A 100 8.86 3.30 15.98
CA ALA A 100 9.26 3.08 14.58
C ALA A 100 9.89 4.33 13.95
N LEU A 101 9.54 5.53 14.46
CA LEU A 101 10.01 6.83 13.98
C LEU A 101 11.17 7.41 14.80
N ASP A 102 11.59 6.74 15.89
CA ASP A 102 12.65 7.22 16.77
C ASP A 102 14.04 7.13 16.14
N GLY A 103 14.93 8.05 16.63
CA GLY A 103 16.31 8.14 16.18
C GLY A 103 16.44 8.84 14.81
N PRO A 104 17.58 8.65 14.13
CA PRO A 104 17.81 9.31 12.87
C PRO A 104 16.95 8.67 11.76
N VAL A 105 15.94 9.41 11.31
CA VAL A 105 15.09 9.07 10.16
C VAL A 105 15.02 10.31 9.26
N ASP A 106 15.18 10.13 7.97
CA ASP A 106 15.08 11.19 6.97
C ASP A 106 13.83 11.05 6.10
N LEU A 107 13.29 9.83 5.99
CA LEU A 107 12.11 9.51 5.19
C LEU A 107 11.33 8.38 5.83
N VAL A 108 10.02 8.53 5.94
CA VAL A 108 9.10 7.45 6.27
C VAL A 108 8.48 6.93 4.98
N THR A 109 8.45 5.61 4.81
CA THR A 109 7.78 4.97 3.67
C THR A 109 6.76 3.95 4.13
N THR A 110 5.72 3.76 3.33
CA THR A 110 4.75 2.68 3.50
C THR A 110 4.13 2.31 2.16
N SER A 111 3.51 1.14 2.09
CA SER A 111 2.83 0.67 0.88
C SER A 111 1.65 -0.22 1.22
N ALA A 112 0.48 0.06 0.63
CA ALA A 112 -0.76 -0.69 0.84
C ALA A 112 -1.12 -0.86 2.33
N LEU A 113 -0.97 0.22 3.11
CA LEU A 113 -1.28 0.27 4.53
C LEU A 113 -2.43 1.23 4.84
N LEU A 114 -2.46 2.42 4.19
CA LEU A 114 -3.31 3.51 4.64
C LEU A 114 -4.81 3.20 4.52
N ASP A 115 -5.20 2.34 3.59
CA ASP A 115 -6.57 1.85 3.45
C ASP A 115 -6.98 0.84 4.54
N LEU A 116 -6.02 0.36 5.33
CA LEU A 116 -6.25 -0.59 6.44
C LEU A 116 -6.31 0.08 7.81
N VAL A 117 -5.90 1.34 7.93
CA VAL A 117 -5.83 2.05 9.20
C VAL A 117 -7.07 2.92 9.45
N SER A 118 -7.31 3.26 10.72
CA SER A 118 -8.36 4.20 11.11
C SER A 118 -7.94 5.66 10.91
N ASP A 119 -8.90 6.58 10.93
CA ASP A 119 -8.65 8.02 10.89
C ASP A 119 -7.77 8.48 12.06
N ASP A 120 -8.04 7.99 13.27
CA ASP A 120 -7.24 8.31 14.46
C ASP A 120 -5.78 7.90 14.29
N TRP A 121 -5.53 6.71 13.73
CA TRP A 121 -4.17 6.25 13.48
C TRP A 121 -3.48 7.08 12.40
N LEU A 122 -4.19 7.42 11.34
CA LEU A 122 -3.66 8.28 10.26
C LEU A 122 -3.32 9.67 10.80
N GLN A 123 -4.20 10.26 11.63
CA GLN A 123 -3.93 11.54 12.29
C GLN A 123 -2.69 11.46 13.18
N ARG A 124 -2.54 10.38 13.98
CA ARG A 124 -1.35 10.14 14.80
C ARG A 124 -0.09 10.08 13.92
N LEU A 125 -0.11 9.36 12.80
CA LEU A 125 1.02 9.33 11.86
C LEU A 125 1.36 10.74 11.34
N ALA A 126 0.37 11.51 10.93
CA ALA A 126 0.59 12.87 10.42
C ALA A 126 1.19 13.81 11.49
N VAL A 127 0.69 13.76 12.74
CA VAL A 127 1.19 14.56 13.84
C VAL A 127 2.62 14.16 14.23
N GLU A 128 2.90 12.85 14.35
CA GLU A 128 4.21 12.34 14.75
C GLU A 128 5.30 12.62 13.70
N THR A 129 4.95 12.48 12.42
CA THR A 129 5.88 12.83 11.34
C THR A 129 6.08 14.35 11.24
N ALA A 130 5.04 15.16 11.47
CA ALA A 130 5.13 16.61 11.47
C ALA A 130 6.00 17.13 12.62
N ALA A 131 5.84 16.59 13.84
CA ALA A 131 6.65 16.96 14.99
C ALA A 131 8.16 16.72 14.76
N ARG A 132 8.50 15.68 13.98
CA ARG A 132 9.87 15.32 13.60
C ARG A 132 10.30 15.90 12.24
N ARG A 133 9.41 16.62 11.55
CA ARG A 133 9.61 17.15 10.19
C ARG A 133 10.04 16.08 9.17
N LEU A 134 9.47 14.88 9.27
CA LEU A 134 9.79 13.74 8.42
C LEU A 134 8.93 13.75 7.15
N PRO A 135 9.51 13.76 5.95
CA PRO A 135 8.78 13.47 4.71
C PRO A 135 8.19 12.05 4.75
N VAL A 136 7.03 11.86 4.10
CA VAL A 136 6.33 10.58 4.02
C VAL A 136 6.05 10.22 2.57
N TYR A 137 6.48 9.03 2.15
CA TYR A 137 6.09 8.42 0.89
C TYR A 137 5.15 7.26 1.14
N ALA A 138 3.91 7.38 0.74
CA ALA A 138 2.91 6.33 0.79
C ALA A 138 2.54 5.89 -0.62
N ALA A 139 2.56 4.58 -0.86
CA ALA A 139 2.28 4.01 -2.17
C ALA A 139 1.14 3.01 -2.12
N LEU A 140 0.47 2.85 -3.27
CA LEU A 140 -0.52 1.80 -3.49
C LEU A 140 -1.66 1.83 -2.45
N SER A 141 -2.12 3.02 -2.06
CA SER A 141 -3.31 3.16 -1.23
C SER A 141 -4.55 2.94 -2.09
N TYR A 142 -5.35 1.93 -1.76
CA TYR A 142 -6.57 1.60 -2.49
C TYR A 142 -7.58 2.77 -2.44
N ASP A 143 -8.19 3.11 -3.57
CA ASP A 143 -9.11 4.24 -3.71
C ASP A 143 -10.56 3.86 -4.06
N GLY A 144 -10.88 2.58 -4.05
CA GLY A 144 -12.24 2.07 -4.27
C GLY A 144 -12.62 1.83 -5.73
N ARG A 145 -11.80 2.25 -6.69
CA ARG A 145 -12.08 2.05 -8.12
C ARG A 145 -11.72 0.63 -8.54
N ILE A 146 -12.68 -0.10 -9.06
CA ILE A 146 -12.48 -1.43 -9.66
C ILE A 146 -13.23 -1.45 -11.00
N GLU A 147 -12.52 -1.75 -12.06
CA GLU A 147 -13.05 -1.93 -13.40
C GLU A 147 -12.72 -3.32 -13.92
N MET A 148 -13.70 -3.99 -14.49
CA MET A 148 -13.55 -5.34 -15.03
C MET A 148 -14.11 -5.41 -16.45
N VAL A 149 -13.34 -5.95 -17.38
CA VAL A 149 -13.72 -6.08 -18.78
C VAL A 149 -13.65 -7.58 -19.17
N PRO A 150 -14.70 -8.12 -19.81
CA PRO A 150 -16.01 -7.52 -20.08
C PRO A 150 -16.82 -7.32 -18.81
N ASN A 151 -17.79 -6.41 -18.83
CA ASN A 151 -18.68 -6.14 -17.69
C ASN A 151 -19.61 -7.32 -17.40
N ASP A 152 -19.86 -7.58 -16.10
CA ASP A 152 -20.90 -8.51 -15.61
C ASP A 152 -21.95 -7.70 -14.80
N ALA A 153 -23.20 -8.10 -14.90
CA ALA A 153 -24.31 -7.40 -14.22
C ALA A 153 -24.14 -7.35 -12.68
N THR A 154 -23.42 -8.31 -12.11
CA THR A 154 -23.18 -8.42 -10.66
C THR A 154 -21.97 -7.61 -10.18
N ASP A 155 -21.09 -7.11 -11.09
CA ASP A 155 -19.86 -6.41 -10.73
C ASP A 155 -20.07 -5.28 -9.74
N LYS A 156 -21.04 -4.41 -10.01
CA LYS A 156 -21.32 -3.27 -9.15
C LYS A 156 -21.68 -3.66 -7.72
N LYS A 157 -22.39 -4.78 -7.53
CA LYS A 157 -22.76 -5.28 -6.21
C LYS A 157 -21.52 -5.80 -5.47
N ILE A 158 -20.65 -6.57 -6.17
CA ILE A 158 -19.40 -7.09 -5.60
C ILE A 158 -18.47 -5.94 -5.24
N VAL A 159 -18.25 -4.97 -6.13
CA VAL A 159 -17.40 -3.80 -5.85
C VAL A 159 -17.92 -3.01 -4.65
N ALA A 160 -19.23 -2.79 -4.55
CA ALA A 160 -19.83 -2.13 -3.40
C ALA A 160 -19.61 -2.92 -2.09
N ALA A 161 -19.72 -4.25 -2.14
CA ALA A 161 -19.43 -5.11 -0.99
C ALA A 161 -17.94 -5.06 -0.61
N VAL A 162 -17.02 -5.13 -1.57
CA VAL A 162 -15.58 -4.99 -1.34
C VAL A 162 -15.28 -3.66 -0.67
N ASN A 163 -15.80 -2.54 -1.18
CA ASN A 163 -15.58 -1.21 -0.61
C ASN A 163 -16.14 -1.07 0.82
N ARG A 164 -17.25 -1.72 1.15
CA ARG A 164 -17.73 -1.78 2.52
C ARG A 164 -16.84 -2.66 3.41
N HIS A 165 -16.42 -3.82 2.89
CA HIS A 165 -15.53 -4.73 3.61
C HIS A 165 -14.17 -4.06 3.92
N GLN A 166 -13.66 -3.21 3.03
CA GLN A 166 -12.43 -2.45 3.28
C GLN A 166 -12.56 -1.45 4.44
N ARG A 167 -13.76 -1.07 4.84
CA ARG A 167 -14.01 -0.19 6.00
C ARG A 167 -14.21 -0.93 7.33
N THR A 168 -14.16 -2.26 7.34
CA THR A 168 -14.19 -3.02 8.60
C THR A 168 -12.85 -2.94 9.33
N ASP A 169 -12.83 -3.29 10.61
CA ASP A 169 -11.58 -3.29 11.40
C ASP A 169 -10.55 -4.27 10.82
N LYS A 170 -9.36 -3.75 10.55
CA LYS A 170 -8.21 -4.50 10.02
C LYS A 170 -7.08 -4.65 11.05
N GLY A 171 -7.34 -4.34 12.32
CA GLY A 171 -6.38 -4.36 13.42
C GLY A 171 -5.93 -2.97 13.88
N PHE A 172 -6.44 -1.90 13.24
CA PHE A 172 -6.18 -0.50 13.56
C PHE A 172 -7.47 0.27 13.90
N GLY A 173 -8.57 -0.42 14.22
CA GLY A 173 -9.91 0.13 14.33
C GLY A 173 -10.65 0.12 12.99
N LEU A 174 -11.76 0.87 12.88
CA LEU A 174 -12.51 0.98 11.62
C LEU A 174 -11.63 1.63 10.54
N ALA A 175 -11.37 0.86 9.50
CA ALA A 175 -10.46 1.27 8.44
C ALA A 175 -11.06 2.37 7.55
N LEU A 176 -10.20 3.27 7.07
CA LEU A 176 -10.58 4.32 6.10
C LEU A 176 -11.00 3.73 4.74
N GLY A 177 -10.43 2.58 4.38
CA GLY A 177 -10.72 1.91 3.13
C GLY A 177 -10.50 2.82 1.91
N PRO A 178 -11.48 2.92 1.00
CA PRO A 178 -11.36 3.69 -0.23
C PRO A 178 -11.07 5.20 -0.06
N GLU A 179 -11.31 5.75 1.11
CA GLU A 179 -11.13 7.20 1.36
C GLU A 179 -9.72 7.53 1.88
N ALA A 180 -8.92 6.51 2.20
CA ALA A 180 -7.65 6.67 2.87
C ALA A 180 -6.66 7.60 2.17
N ALA A 181 -6.51 7.47 0.84
CA ALA A 181 -5.57 8.29 0.09
C ALA A 181 -5.94 9.79 0.13
N GLN A 182 -7.22 10.10 -0.05
CA GLN A 182 -7.72 11.49 0.00
C GLN A 182 -7.56 12.05 1.42
N GLN A 183 -8.00 11.31 2.42
CA GLN A 183 -7.91 11.76 3.82
C GLN A 183 -6.46 11.93 4.28
N ALA A 184 -5.55 11.06 3.82
CA ALA A 184 -4.13 11.21 4.11
C ALA A 184 -3.57 12.51 3.55
N VAL A 185 -3.86 12.85 2.30
CA VAL A 185 -3.43 14.12 1.70
C VAL A 185 -3.95 15.31 2.51
N GLU A 186 -5.25 15.32 2.84
CA GLU A 186 -5.85 16.39 3.64
C GLU A 186 -5.24 16.50 5.04
N GLN A 187 -4.96 15.38 5.72
CA GLN A 187 -4.33 15.38 7.05
C GLN A 187 -2.90 15.94 6.97
N PHE A 188 -2.09 15.54 6.01
CA PHE A 188 -0.75 16.06 5.84
C PHE A 188 -0.72 17.55 5.50
N GLU A 189 -1.62 18.02 4.64
CA GLU A 189 -1.75 19.45 4.32
C GLU A 189 -2.14 20.27 5.55
N ARG A 190 -3.05 19.77 6.40
CA ARG A 190 -3.45 20.43 7.66
C ARG A 190 -2.28 20.62 8.64
N VAL A 191 -1.33 19.69 8.64
CA VAL A 191 -0.13 19.80 9.51
C VAL A 191 1.07 20.48 8.81
N GLY A 192 0.83 21.16 7.69
CA GLY A 192 1.81 22.03 7.03
C GLY A 192 2.75 21.32 6.03
N TYR A 193 2.26 20.27 5.37
CA TYR A 193 2.98 19.59 4.29
C TYR A 193 2.52 20.05 2.92
N SER A 194 3.43 20.04 1.96
CA SER A 194 3.10 20.04 0.54
C SER A 194 3.06 18.58 0.04
N VAL A 195 2.07 18.27 -0.81
CA VAL A 195 1.86 16.91 -1.29
C VAL A 195 1.94 16.84 -2.81
N VAL A 196 2.70 15.87 -3.32
CA VAL A 196 2.69 15.43 -4.72
C VAL A 196 2.02 14.07 -4.75
N GLN A 197 0.98 13.89 -5.57
CA GLN A 197 0.24 12.63 -5.66
C GLN A 197 -0.02 12.22 -7.11
N GLY A 198 -0.32 10.94 -7.32
CA GLY A 198 -0.67 10.42 -8.64
C GLY A 198 -1.21 8.99 -8.57
N SER A 199 -1.95 8.60 -9.61
CA SER A 199 -2.51 7.26 -9.73
C SER A 199 -1.41 6.20 -9.85
N SER A 200 -1.62 5.08 -9.15
CA SER A 200 -0.74 3.90 -9.16
C SER A 200 -1.57 2.61 -9.37
N ASP A 201 -2.48 2.65 -10.32
CA ASP A 201 -3.45 1.59 -10.53
C ASP A 201 -2.80 0.27 -10.95
N TRP A 202 -3.25 -0.82 -10.36
CA TRP A 202 -2.95 -2.14 -10.91
C TRP A 202 -3.71 -2.33 -12.21
N MET A 203 -2.98 -2.80 -13.23
CA MET A 203 -3.52 -3.16 -14.53
C MET A 203 -3.21 -4.62 -14.81
N PHE A 204 -4.24 -5.46 -14.81
CA PHE A 204 -4.12 -6.88 -15.14
C PHE A 204 -4.66 -7.13 -16.54
N ALA A 205 -3.77 -7.60 -17.41
CA ALA A 205 -4.08 -7.99 -18.79
C ALA A 205 -4.51 -9.47 -18.85
N PRO A 206 -5.07 -9.95 -19.95
CA PRO A 206 -5.50 -11.34 -20.08
C PRO A 206 -4.45 -12.43 -19.75
N PRO A 207 -3.14 -12.21 -19.94
CA PRO A 207 -2.13 -13.20 -19.52
C PRO A 207 -1.92 -13.30 -18.01
N ASP A 208 -2.31 -12.26 -17.23
CA ASP A 208 -2.10 -12.18 -15.78
C ASP A 208 -3.15 -13.02 -14.99
N ARG A 209 -3.26 -14.32 -15.35
CA ARG A 209 -4.36 -15.18 -14.88
C ARG A 209 -4.34 -15.45 -13.39
N GLU A 210 -3.16 -15.77 -12.85
CA GLU A 210 -3.01 -16.17 -11.45
C GLU A 210 -3.45 -15.06 -10.49
N ILE A 211 -2.93 -13.85 -10.68
CA ILE A 211 -3.28 -12.71 -9.83
C ILE A 211 -4.76 -12.33 -9.98
N GLN A 212 -5.33 -12.42 -11.20
CA GLN A 212 -6.76 -12.16 -11.38
C GLN A 212 -7.63 -13.17 -10.63
N ILE A 213 -7.29 -14.46 -10.66
CA ILE A 213 -8.03 -15.50 -9.92
C ILE A 213 -7.98 -15.25 -8.41
N GLU A 214 -6.80 -14.90 -7.86
CA GLU A 214 -6.62 -14.61 -6.44
C GLU A 214 -7.44 -13.39 -6.01
N ILE A 215 -7.38 -12.29 -6.75
CA ILE A 215 -8.15 -11.08 -6.45
C ILE A 215 -9.66 -11.33 -6.53
N LEU A 216 -10.15 -11.98 -7.58
CA LEU A 216 -11.56 -12.30 -7.74
C LEU A 216 -12.07 -13.21 -6.60
N SER A 217 -11.22 -14.15 -6.16
CA SER A 217 -11.54 -15.04 -5.05
C SER A 217 -11.60 -14.27 -3.73
N GLY A 218 -10.68 -13.33 -3.50
CA GLY A 218 -10.68 -12.44 -2.34
C GLY A 218 -11.92 -11.54 -2.29
N TRP A 219 -12.32 -10.97 -3.43
CA TRP A 219 -13.53 -10.14 -3.51
C TRP A 219 -14.82 -10.94 -3.26
N ALA A 220 -14.89 -12.18 -3.79
CA ALA A 220 -16.00 -13.08 -3.50
C ALA A 220 -16.06 -13.44 -2.01
N ALA A 221 -14.90 -13.65 -1.38
CA ALA A 221 -14.82 -13.92 0.07
C ALA A 221 -15.32 -12.72 0.89
N ALA A 222 -14.87 -11.51 0.56
CA ALA A 222 -15.30 -10.26 1.19
C ALA A 222 -16.83 -10.04 1.07
N ALA A 223 -17.39 -10.27 -0.13
CA ALA A 223 -18.83 -10.18 -0.35
C ALA A 223 -19.64 -11.22 0.46
N ARG A 224 -19.12 -12.43 0.61
CA ARG A 224 -19.72 -13.48 1.43
C ARG A 224 -19.67 -13.16 2.93
N GLU A 225 -18.57 -12.61 3.40
CA GLU A 225 -18.37 -12.24 4.80
C GLU A 225 -19.37 -11.17 5.24
N LEU A 226 -19.63 -10.18 4.40
CA LEU A 226 -20.64 -9.15 4.68
C LEU A 226 -22.08 -9.66 4.55
N GLY A 227 -22.35 -10.65 3.71
CA GLY A 227 -23.66 -11.21 3.50
C GLY A 227 -24.66 -10.32 2.74
N ASP A 228 -24.21 -9.20 2.19
CA ASP A 228 -25.08 -8.23 1.49
C ASP A 228 -25.49 -8.68 0.08
N VAL A 229 -24.73 -9.59 -0.50
CA VAL A 229 -25.01 -10.19 -1.82
C VAL A 229 -25.40 -11.67 -1.59
N PRO A 230 -26.52 -12.14 -2.13
CA PRO A 230 -26.94 -13.54 -1.98
C PRO A 230 -25.82 -14.50 -2.42
N LEU A 231 -25.56 -15.53 -1.60
CA LEU A 231 -24.48 -16.50 -1.87
C LEU A 231 -24.53 -17.12 -3.28
N PRO A 232 -25.71 -17.54 -3.83
CA PRO A 232 -25.78 -18.05 -5.21
C PRO A 232 -25.33 -17.02 -6.26
N GLU A 233 -25.60 -15.72 -6.01
CA GLU A 233 -25.19 -14.63 -6.91
C GLU A 233 -23.67 -14.43 -6.87
N VAL A 234 -23.05 -14.46 -5.68
CA VAL A 234 -21.57 -14.39 -5.51
C VAL A 234 -20.89 -15.57 -6.20
N VAL A 235 -21.39 -16.79 -5.98
CA VAL A 235 -20.83 -18.00 -6.58
C VAL A 235 -20.94 -17.97 -8.10
N GLY A 236 -22.13 -17.61 -8.63
CA GLY A 236 -22.35 -17.48 -10.06
C GLY A 236 -21.46 -16.42 -10.71
N TRP A 237 -21.29 -15.27 -10.06
CA TRP A 237 -20.39 -14.22 -10.49
C TRP A 237 -18.92 -14.71 -10.54
N LEU A 238 -18.42 -15.33 -9.48
CA LEU A 238 -17.05 -15.84 -9.41
C LEU A 238 -16.79 -16.88 -10.50
N THR A 239 -17.75 -17.77 -10.75
CA THR A 239 -17.64 -18.79 -11.82
C THR A 239 -17.48 -18.12 -13.18
N ARG A 240 -18.39 -17.20 -13.55
CA ARG A 240 -18.31 -16.47 -14.83
C ARG A 240 -17.00 -15.69 -14.98
N ARG A 241 -16.53 -15.05 -13.90
CA ARG A 241 -15.26 -14.31 -13.92
C ARG A 241 -14.06 -15.23 -14.15
N ARG A 242 -14.01 -16.38 -13.48
CA ARG A 242 -12.96 -17.39 -13.68
C ARG A 242 -12.97 -17.97 -15.10
N ASP A 243 -14.15 -18.20 -15.67
CA ASP A 243 -14.28 -18.65 -17.07
C ASP A 243 -13.69 -17.62 -18.04
N LEU A 244 -13.95 -16.32 -17.82
CA LEU A 244 -13.36 -15.24 -18.62
C LEU A 244 -11.83 -15.19 -18.48
N VAL A 245 -11.30 -15.35 -17.27
CA VAL A 245 -9.84 -15.40 -17.02
C VAL A 245 -9.23 -16.62 -17.73
N THR A 246 -9.84 -17.79 -17.61
CA THR A 246 -9.38 -19.03 -18.26
C THR A 246 -9.41 -18.91 -19.78
N ALA A 247 -10.44 -18.28 -20.33
CA ALA A 247 -10.57 -18.02 -21.74
C ALA A 247 -9.62 -16.91 -22.26
N GLY A 248 -8.83 -16.25 -21.41
CA GLY A 248 -7.95 -15.16 -21.80
C GLY A 248 -8.70 -13.90 -22.27
N ARG A 249 -9.89 -13.65 -21.73
CA ARG A 249 -10.77 -12.52 -22.11
C ARG A 249 -11.03 -11.55 -20.96
N SER A 250 -10.34 -11.70 -19.83
CA SER A 250 -10.50 -10.85 -18.65
C SER A 250 -9.38 -9.82 -18.56
N SER A 251 -9.76 -8.57 -18.31
CA SER A 251 -8.85 -7.52 -17.87
C SER A 251 -9.45 -6.84 -16.62
N ILE A 252 -8.59 -6.52 -15.66
CA ILE A 252 -9.01 -5.89 -14.40
C ILE A 252 -8.12 -4.68 -14.14
N ARG A 253 -8.74 -3.58 -13.69
CA ARG A 253 -8.06 -2.41 -13.15
C ARG A 253 -8.49 -2.21 -11.71
N VAL A 254 -7.53 -1.99 -10.81
CA VAL A 254 -7.78 -1.66 -9.42
C VAL A 254 -7.11 -0.34 -9.10
N GLY A 255 -7.91 0.64 -8.70
CA GLY A 255 -7.45 1.99 -8.44
C GLY A 255 -6.61 2.09 -7.16
N HIS A 256 -5.47 2.76 -7.28
CA HIS A 256 -4.59 3.10 -6.17
C HIS A 256 -4.01 4.51 -6.37
N VAL A 257 -3.56 5.10 -5.29
CA VAL A 257 -2.88 6.40 -5.27
C VAL A 257 -1.57 6.28 -4.52
N ASP A 258 -0.52 6.85 -5.11
CA ASP A 258 0.74 7.15 -4.43
C ASP A 258 0.77 8.62 -4.07
N PHE A 259 1.41 8.96 -2.94
CA PHE A 259 1.74 10.35 -2.65
C PHE A 259 3.08 10.49 -1.92
N PHE A 260 3.67 11.66 -2.06
CA PHE A 260 4.82 12.12 -1.30
C PHE A 260 4.49 13.43 -0.61
N ALA A 261 4.43 13.39 0.72
CA ALA A 261 4.20 14.53 1.58
C ALA A 261 5.53 14.99 2.19
N ARG A 262 5.85 16.28 2.11
CA ARG A 262 7.04 16.85 2.73
C ARG A 262 6.70 18.14 3.50
N PRO A 263 7.35 18.39 4.66
CA PRO A 263 7.14 19.63 5.39
C PRO A 263 7.45 20.83 4.53
N THR A 264 6.55 21.83 4.51
CA THR A 264 6.85 23.12 3.92
C THR A 264 7.92 23.80 4.78
N GLY A 265 8.91 24.43 4.15
CA GLY A 265 9.89 25.27 4.88
C GLY A 265 9.15 26.34 5.68
N THR A 266 9.52 26.56 6.93
CA THR A 266 9.14 27.79 7.64
C THR A 266 9.66 28.97 6.82
N ARG A 267 8.75 29.86 6.40
CA ARG A 267 9.11 31.18 5.87
C ARG A 267 9.80 31.98 6.96
#